data_aa7b371a6e975c380bab01a52cb558a5
#
_entry.id   aa7b371a6e975c380bab01a52cb558a5
#
_cell.length_a   1.000
_cell.length_b   1.000
_cell.length_c   1.000
_cell.angle_alpha   90.00
_cell.angle_beta   90.00
_cell.angle_gamma   90.00
#
_symmetry.space_group_name_H-M   'P 1'
#
loop_
_entity.id
_entity.type
_entity.pdbx_description
1 polymer ?
#
loop_
_entity_poly.entity_id
_entity_poly.type
_entity_poly.pdbx_seq_one_letter_code
_entity_poly.pdbx_strand_id
1 'polypeptide(L)'
;AENGFIDMIRFTQGNLLDSDAQALVNTVNTVGVMGKGVALMFKEAFPENFTAYEAACRSDGVQIGKMFVTERREMFGPKWIINFPTKAHWRFPSRMEWIVQGLEDLKSVIQEKGIESIALLPLGAGNGGLDWNDVRPKIEAALGKLADVDVIVYEPTRSTRTWPRERAEANRYSHAYR
;
A
#
# COMPACT_ATOMS: atom_id res chain seq x y z
N ALA A 1 29.27 15.04 16.89
CA ALA A 1 28.29 15.67 16.01
C ALA A 1 27.19 14.65 15.70
N GLU A 2 26.06 14.78 16.39
CA GLU A 2 24.87 14.03 16.09
C GLU A 2 24.34 14.55 14.74
N ASN A 3 24.61 13.81 13.68
CA ASN A 3 23.90 13.98 12.42
C ASN A 3 22.47 13.49 12.68
N GLY A 4 21.60 14.41 13.05
CA GLY A 4 20.18 14.15 13.09
C GLY A 4 19.71 13.76 11.71
N PHE A 5 19.47 12.47 11.49
CA PHE A 5 18.65 12.01 10.38
C PHE A 5 17.27 12.61 10.60
N ILE A 6 16.93 13.60 9.80
CA ILE A 6 15.56 14.12 9.76
C ILE A 6 14.71 12.97 9.26
N ASP A 7 13.82 12.51 10.13
CA ASP A 7 12.82 11.51 9.74
C ASP A 7 11.96 12.13 8.64
N MET A 8 12.10 11.63 7.41
CA MET A 8 11.42 12.17 6.23
C MET A 8 10.00 11.63 6.05
N ILE A 9 9.50 10.84 7.02
CA ILE A 9 8.13 10.34 6.99
C ILE A 9 7.18 11.35 7.61
N ARG A 10 6.15 11.72 6.86
CA ARG A 10 5.03 12.52 7.34
C ARG A 10 3.76 11.68 7.34
N PHE A 11 2.96 11.80 8.39
CA PHE A 11 1.67 11.16 8.52
C PHE A 11 0.57 12.22 8.34
N THR A 12 -0.42 11.91 7.53
CA THR A 12 -1.52 12.81 7.22
C THR A 12 -2.84 12.05 7.09
N GLN A 13 -3.92 12.79 6.89
CA GLN A 13 -5.25 12.27 6.59
C GLN A 13 -5.77 12.93 5.33
N GLY A 14 -6.73 12.29 4.65
CA GLY A 14 -7.33 12.80 3.44
C GLY A 14 -7.32 11.78 2.30
N ASN A 15 -7.42 12.28 1.08
CA ASN A 15 -7.44 11.48 -0.13
C ASN A 15 -6.03 11.40 -0.73
N LEU A 16 -5.46 10.20 -0.76
CA LEU A 16 -4.13 9.95 -1.35
C LEU A 16 -4.06 10.39 -2.82
N LEU A 17 -5.16 10.34 -3.56
CA LEU A 17 -5.21 10.78 -4.96
C LEU A 17 -4.98 12.29 -5.14
N ASP A 18 -5.10 13.08 -4.08
CA ASP A 18 -4.78 14.52 -4.09
C ASP A 18 -3.28 14.80 -3.87
N SER A 19 -2.49 13.77 -3.62
CA SER A 19 -1.04 13.92 -3.43
C SER A 19 -0.34 14.24 -4.75
N ASP A 20 0.66 15.11 -4.68
CA ASP A 20 1.55 15.46 -5.79
C ASP A 20 2.84 14.61 -5.84
N ALA A 21 2.90 13.54 -5.05
CA ALA A 21 4.06 12.63 -5.03
C ALA A 21 4.31 11.98 -6.41
N GLN A 22 5.56 11.68 -6.70
CA GLN A 22 5.98 10.98 -7.93
C GLN A 22 5.42 9.57 -8.01
N ALA A 23 5.24 8.89 -6.87
CA ALA A 23 4.68 7.55 -6.78
C ALA A 23 3.52 7.50 -5.78
N LEU A 24 2.45 6.81 -6.18
CA LEU A 24 1.33 6.50 -5.31
C LEU A 24 1.27 4.99 -5.06
N VAL A 25 1.13 4.59 -3.80
CA VAL A 25 1.01 3.18 -3.40
C VAL A 25 -0.44 2.85 -3.11
N ASN A 26 -1.02 2.02 -3.96
CA ASN A 26 -2.34 1.42 -3.79
C ASN A 26 -2.21 0.07 -3.08
N THR A 27 -3.13 -0.27 -2.21
CA THR A 27 -3.24 -1.60 -1.62
C THR A 27 -4.17 -2.48 -2.44
N VAL A 28 -3.71 -3.67 -2.81
CA VAL A 28 -4.43 -4.55 -3.72
C VAL A 28 -4.50 -5.99 -3.19
N ASN A 29 -5.38 -6.80 -3.78
CA ASN A 29 -5.38 -8.24 -3.64
C ASN A 29 -4.67 -8.89 -4.84
N THR A 30 -4.49 -10.21 -4.80
CA THR A 30 -3.83 -10.96 -5.88
C THR A 30 -4.81 -11.56 -6.89
N VAL A 31 -6.10 -11.24 -6.80
CA VAL A 31 -7.15 -11.80 -7.68
C VAL A 31 -7.73 -10.81 -8.68
N GLY A 32 -7.24 -9.59 -8.72
CA GLY A 32 -7.58 -8.64 -9.78
C GLY A 32 -8.84 -7.82 -9.55
N VAL A 33 -9.26 -7.61 -8.30
CA VAL A 33 -10.49 -6.87 -7.96
C VAL A 33 -10.18 -5.54 -7.27
N MET A 34 -10.65 -4.45 -7.84
CA MET A 34 -10.68 -3.10 -7.25
C MET A 34 -12.14 -2.65 -7.17
N GLY A 35 -12.90 -3.21 -6.24
CA GLY A 35 -14.37 -3.13 -6.25
C GLY A 35 -14.98 -2.05 -5.38
N LYS A 36 -14.27 -1.46 -4.43
CA LYS A 36 -14.81 -0.45 -3.50
C LYS A 36 -13.73 0.42 -2.88
N GLY A 37 -14.16 1.53 -2.28
CA GLY A 37 -13.30 2.44 -1.51
C GLY A 37 -12.18 3.04 -2.37
N VAL A 38 -11.01 3.19 -1.79
CA VAL A 38 -9.84 3.79 -2.46
C VAL A 38 -9.40 2.95 -3.67
N ALA A 39 -9.53 1.63 -3.61
CA ALA A 39 -9.19 0.77 -4.75
C ALA A 39 -10.05 1.09 -5.98
N LEU A 40 -11.36 1.30 -5.81
CA LEU A 40 -12.24 1.74 -6.90
C LEU A 40 -11.84 3.11 -7.43
N MET A 41 -11.46 4.04 -6.56
CA MET A 41 -10.98 5.37 -6.97
C MET A 41 -9.69 5.28 -7.79
N PHE A 42 -8.76 4.37 -7.44
CA PHE A 42 -7.57 4.10 -8.24
C PHE A 42 -7.90 3.51 -9.61
N LYS A 43 -8.85 2.60 -9.68
CA LYS A 43 -9.34 2.04 -10.95
C LYS A 43 -9.88 3.13 -11.87
N GLU A 44 -10.68 4.04 -11.32
CA GLU A 44 -11.28 5.14 -12.08
C GLU A 44 -10.24 6.19 -12.49
N ALA A 45 -9.32 6.53 -11.58
CA ALA A 45 -8.28 7.54 -11.84
C ALA A 45 -7.18 7.04 -12.77
N PHE A 46 -6.83 5.74 -12.68
CA PHE A 46 -5.73 5.13 -13.42
C PHE A 46 -6.17 3.84 -14.13
N PRO A 47 -7.04 3.95 -15.15
CA PRO A 47 -7.63 2.76 -15.80
C PRO A 47 -6.59 1.87 -16.49
N GLU A 48 -5.50 2.41 -17.00
CA GLU A 48 -4.42 1.63 -17.60
C GLU A 48 -3.68 0.79 -16.57
N ASN A 49 -3.45 1.34 -15.37
CA ASN A 49 -2.89 0.58 -14.25
C ASN A 49 -3.81 -0.58 -13.86
N PHE A 50 -5.11 -0.32 -13.77
CA PHE A 50 -6.07 -1.38 -13.44
C PHE A 50 -6.06 -2.49 -14.49
N THR A 51 -6.05 -2.16 -15.78
CA THR A 51 -6.01 -3.14 -16.87
C THR A 51 -4.76 -4.01 -16.80
N ALA A 52 -3.60 -3.40 -16.58
CA ALA A 52 -2.34 -4.13 -16.43
C ALA A 52 -2.32 -5.03 -15.18
N TYR A 53 -2.81 -4.51 -14.04
CA TYR A 53 -2.93 -5.26 -12.80
C TYR A 53 -3.86 -6.46 -12.93
N GLU A 54 -5.05 -6.27 -13.50
CA GLU A 54 -6.02 -7.35 -13.71
C GLU A 54 -5.45 -8.45 -14.61
N ALA A 55 -4.81 -8.08 -15.71
CA ALA A 55 -4.15 -9.02 -16.61
C ALA A 55 -3.02 -9.79 -15.94
N ALA A 56 -2.20 -9.11 -15.13
CA ALA A 56 -1.12 -9.74 -14.37
C ALA A 56 -1.64 -10.74 -13.34
N CYS A 57 -2.76 -10.42 -12.66
CA CYS A 57 -3.40 -11.35 -11.72
C CYS A 57 -3.86 -12.65 -12.39
N ARG A 58 -4.33 -12.61 -13.63
CA ARG A 58 -4.74 -13.80 -14.37
C ARG A 58 -3.59 -14.75 -14.69
N SER A 59 -2.37 -14.26 -14.75
CA SER A 59 -1.15 -15.03 -15.04
C SER A 59 -0.25 -15.21 -13.83
N ASP A 60 -0.77 -15.06 -12.62
CA ASP A 60 -0.03 -15.14 -11.35
C ASP A 60 1.14 -14.13 -11.24
N GLY A 61 1.04 -13.02 -11.97
CA GLY A 61 2.06 -11.98 -11.98
C GLY A 61 1.99 -11.00 -10.81
N VAL A 62 0.94 -11.06 -10.00
CA VAL A 62 0.78 -10.27 -8.77
C VAL A 62 0.86 -11.20 -7.58
N GLN A 63 1.88 -11.04 -6.76
CA GLN A 63 2.19 -11.93 -5.64
C GLN A 63 2.42 -11.15 -4.36
N ILE A 64 2.04 -11.75 -3.23
CA ILE A 64 2.36 -11.24 -1.90
C ILE A 64 3.88 -11.08 -1.76
N GLY A 65 4.30 -9.96 -1.18
CA GLY A 65 5.71 -9.65 -0.95
C GLY A 65 6.41 -8.98 -2.14
N LYS A 66 5.72 -8.78 -3.26
CA LYS A 66 6.28 -8.12 -4.45
C LYS A 66 5.36 -7.02 -4.97
N MET A 67 5.94 -5.87 -5.24
CA MET A 67 5.23 -4.74 -5.84
C MET A 67 4.93 -5.01 -7.31
N PHE A 68 3.73 -4.65 -7.74
CA PHE A 68 3.39 -4.57 -9.16
C PHE A 68 3.34 -3.09 -9.56
N VAL A 69 4.27 -2.67 -10.39
CA VAL A 69 4.50 -1.25 -10.72
C VAL A 69 4.12 -0.97 -12.15
N THR A 70 3.37 0.11 -12.36
CA THR A 70 3.11 0.66 -13.69
C THR A 70 3.68 2.07 -13.80
N GLU A 71 4.25 2.39 -14.95
CA GLU A 71 4.77 3.71 -15.28
C GLU A 71 3.72 4.48 -16.09
N ARG A 72 3.46 5.72 -15.67
CA ARG A 72 2.60 6.65 -16.40
C ARG A 72 3.48 7.58 -17.25
N ARG A 73 3.05 7.82 -18.48
CA ARG A 73 3.72 8.73 -19.41
C ARG A 73 2.99 10.07 -19.55
N GLU A 74 2.04 10.33 -18.64
CA GLU A 74 1.32 11.59 -18.58
C GLU A 74 2.23 12.72 -18.10
N MET A 75 1.98 13.94 -18.57
CA MET A 75 2.74 15.13 -18.19
C MET A 75 2.46 15.53 -16.72
N PHE A 76 1.25 15.28 -16.24
CA PHE A 76 0.79 15.64 -14.89
C PHE A 76 0.43 14.41 -14.07
N GLY A 77 0.50 14.56 -12.77
CA GLY A 77 0.20 13.49 -11.82
C GLY A 77 1.40 12.59 -11.55
N PRO A 78 1.17 11.45 -10.86
CA PRO A 78 2.26 10.54 -10.49
C PRO A 78 2.88 9.89 -11.73
N LYS A 79 4.17 9.66 -11.68
CA LYS A 79 4.90 8.88 -12.68
C LYS A 79 4.69 7.38 -12.46
N TRP A 80 4.63 6.95 -11.21
CA TRP A 80 4.56 5.55 -10.81
C TRP A 80 3.29 5.25 -10.04
N ILE A 81 2.58 4.19 -10.42
CA ILE A 81 1.56 3.56 -9.59
C ILE A 81 2.15 2.25 -9.09
N ILE A 82 2.26 2.14 -7.76
CA ILE A 82 2.80 0.96 -7.10
C ILE A 82 1.65 0.22 -6.45
N ASN A 83 1.36 -0.98 -6.94
CA ASN A 83 0.34 -1.84 -6.38
C ASN A 83 1.01 -2.75 -5.34
N PHE A 84 0.62 -2.57 -4.09
CA PHE A 84 1.15 -3.30 -2.95
C PHE A 84 0.15 -4.40 -2.56
N PRO A 85 0.45 -5.69 -2.83
CA PRO A 85 -0.43 -6.78 -2.46
C PRO A 85 -0.48 -6.94 -0.94
N THR A 86 -1.64 -6.65 -0.36
CA THR A 86 -1.90 -6.78 1.09
C THR A 86 -2.83 -7.92 1.42
N LYS A 87 -3.52 -8.49 0.43
CA LYS A 87 -4.49 -9.57 0.56
C LYS A 87 -4.32 -10.59 -0.55
N ALA A 88 -4.43 -11.88 -0.21
CA ALA A 88 -4.51 -12.95 -1.21
C ALA A 88 -5.88 -12.96 -1.93
N HIS A 89 -6.93 -12.52 -1.25
CA HIS A 89 -8.27 -12.39 -1.78
C HIS A 89 -8.99 -11.22 -1.10
N TRP A 90 -9.89 -10.53 -1.81
CA TRP A 90 -10.58 -9.35 -1.27
C TRP A 90 -11.49 -9.65 -0.05
N ARG A 91 -11.90 -10.90 0.13
CA ARG A 91 -12.72 -11.35 1.29
C ARG A 91 -11.92 -11.61 2.56
N PHE A 92 -10.61 -11.82 2.45
CA PHE A 92 -9.80 -12.27 3.57
C PHE A 92 -8.94 -11.14 4.15
N PRO A 93 -8.60 -11.23 5.46
CA PRO A 93 -7.77 -10.22 6.08
C PRO A 93 -6.33 -10.26 5.57
N SER A 94 -5.64 -9.14 5.74
CA SER A 94 -4.19 -9.04 5.57
C SER A 94 -3.45 -9.74 6.72
N ARG A 95 -2.18 -10.06 6.49
CA ARG A 95 -1.26 -10.58 7.52
C ARG A 95 -0.08 -9.65 7.66
N MET A 96 0.43 -9.52 8.90
CA MET A 96 1.56 -8.63 9.17
C MET A 96 2.81 -9.04 8.40
N GLU A 97 3.09 -10.34 8.26
CA GLU A 97 4.23 -10.85 7.51
C GLU A 97 4.21 -10.38 6.04
N TRP A 98 3.02 -10.26 5.45
CA TRP A 98 2.86 -9.79 4.07
C TRP A 98 3.21 -8.31 3.94
N ILE A 99 2.85 -7.54 4.95
CA ILE A 99 3.19 -6.11 5.00
C ILE A 99 4.70 -5.93 5.15
N VAL A 100 5.34 -6.67 6.04
CA VAL A 100 6.79 -6.61 6.27
C VAL A 100 7.56 -7.02 5.01
N GLN A 101 7.19 -8.12 4.37
CA GLN A 101 7.80 -8.57 3.12
C GLN A 101 7.60 -7.56 1.99
N GLY A 102 6.39 -7.04 1.86
CA GLY A 102 6.09 -6.03 0.85
C GLY A 102 6.84 -4.72 1.06
N LEU A 103 7.04 -4.28 2.30
CA LEU A 103 7.81 -3.08 2.61
C LEU A 103 9.28 -3.21 2.21
N GLU A 104 9.89 -4.37 2.36
CA GLU A 104 11.27 -4.61 1.89
C GLU A 104 11.37 -4.51 0.37
N ASP A 105 10.41 -5.07 -0.36
CA ASP A 105 10.36 -4.94 -1.82
C ASP A 105 10.05 -3.51 -2.26
N LEU A 106 9.14 -2.83 -1.58
CA LEU A 106 8.84 -1.41 -1.83
C LEU A 106 10.09 -0.54 -1.69
N LYS A 107 10.88 -0.76 -0.65
CA LYS A 107 12.16 -0.08 -0.45
C LYS A 107 13.10 -0.28 -1.64
N SER A 108 13.21 -1.51 -2.13
CA SER A 108 14.02 -1.83 -3.32
C SER A 108 13.50 -1.11 -4.56
N VAL A 109 12.20 -1.08 -4.78
CA VAL A 109 11.56 -0.36 -5.91
C VAL A 109 11.85 1.14 -5.84
N ILE A 110 11.73 1.76 -4.68
CA ILE A 110 12.05 3.18 -4.47
C ILE A 110 13.50 3.48 -4.88
N GLN A 111 14.43 2.64 -4.45
CA GLN A 111 15.85 2.81 -4.74
C GLN A 111 16.18 2.56 -6.22
N GLU A 112 15.68 1.49 -6.80
CA GLU A 112 15.92 1.13 -8.21
C GLU A 112 15.39 2.17 -9.19
N LYS A 113 14.23 2.75 -8.89
CA LYS A 113 13.58 3.74 -9.78
C LYS A 113 13.96 5.17 -9.47
N GLY A 114 14.76 5.40 -8.42
CA GLY A 114 15.16 6.75 -8.01
C GLY A 114 13.97 7.61 -7.60
N ILE A 115 12.98 7.03 -6.92
CA ILE A 115 11.78 7.76 -6.48
C ILE A 115 12.16 8.72 -5.34
N GLU A 116 11.82 9.99 -5.48
CA GLU A 116 12.13 11.04 -4.52
C GLU A 116 10.95 11.43 -3.63
N SER A 117 9.73 11.11 -4.06
CA SER A 117 8.52 11.34 -3.27
C SER A 117 7.50 10.22 -3.47
N ILE A 118 6.91 9.75 -2.38
CA ILE A 118 5.98 8.62 -2.39
C ILE A 118 4.88 8.82 -1.36
N ALA A 119 3.66 8.53 -1.74
CA ALA A 119 2.50 8.55 -0.87
C ALA A 119 1.90 7.16 -0.73
N LEU A 120 1.64 6.74 0.51
CA LEU A 120 1.15 5.39 0.84
C LEU A 120 -0.20 5.43 1.54
N LEU A 121 -1.00 4.40 1.25
CA LEU A 121 -2.14 3.99 2.07
C LEU A 121 -1.67 3.26 3.35
N PRO A 122 -2.57 3.05 4.34
CA PRO A 122 -2.19 2.45 5.63
C PRO A 122 -1.99 0.92 5.59
N LEU A 123 -1.54 0.36 4.50
CA LEU A 123 -1.00 -0.98 4.29
C LEU A 123 -1.64 -2.11 5.14
N GLY A 124 -2.89 -2.46 4.86
CA GLY A 124 -3.59 -3.53 5.57
C GLY A 124 -4.26 -3.09 6.88
N ALA A 125 -4.06 -1.86 7.32
CA ALA A 125 -4.70 -1.33 8.54
C ALA A 125 -6.07 -0.67 8.28
N GLY A 126 -6.53 -0.63 7.05
CA GLY A 126 -7.90 -0.24 6.68
C GLY A 126 -8.78 -1.49 6.54
N ASN A 127 -9.18 -1.81 5.31
CA ASN A 127 -9.97 -3.01 4.99
C ASN A 127 -9.25 -4.34 5.27
N GLY A 128 -7.94 -4.31 5.51
CA GLY A 128 -7.14 -5.49 5.81
C GLY A 128 -7.28 -6.03 7.23
N GLY A 129 -7.88 -5.26 8.14
CA GLY A 129 -8.14 -5.67 9.51
C GLY A 129 -6.94 -5.63 10.46
N LEU A 130 -5.77 -5.18 10.03
CA LEU A 130 -4.61 -5.01 10.90
C LEU A 130 -4.74 -3.75 11.76
N ASP A 131 -4.16 -3.79 12.97
CA ASP A 131 -4.11 -2.64 13.85
C ASP A 131 -3.08 -1.62 13.34
N TRP A 132 -3.50 -0.37 13.18
CA TRP A 132 -2.61 0.71 12.75
C TRP A 132 -1.43 0.92 13.71
N ASN A 133 -1.64 0.72 15.01
CA ASN A 133 -0.58 0.82 16.00
C ASN A 133 0.53 -0.23 15.81
N ASP A 134 0.22 -1.33 15.13
CA ASP A 134 1.20 -2.37 14.79
C ASP A 134 1.82 -2.15 13.41
N VAL A 135 1.06 -1.61 12.46
CA VAL A 135 1.52 -1.37 11.07
C VAL A 135 2.45 -0.16 10.99
N ARG A 136 2.09 0.95 11.65
CA ARG A 136 2.86 2.19 11.61
C ARG A 136 4.35 2.01 11.95
N PRO A 137 4.73 1.31 13.03
CA PRO A 137 6.14 1.07 13.34
C PRO A 137 6.89 0.29 12.26
N LYS A 138 6.21 -0.59 11.53
CA LYS A 138 6.80 -1.36 10.42
C LYS A 138 7.12 -0.45 9.23
N ILE A 139 6.23 0.48 8.91
CA ILE A 139 6.47 1.49 7.88
C ILE A 139 7.64 2.39 8.27
N GLU A 140 7.67 2.88 9.50
CA GLU A 140 8.76 3.72 10.00
C GLU A 140 10.10 2.99 9.95
N ALA A 141 10.15 1.72 10.36
CA ALA A 141 11.36 0.92 10.34
C ALA A 141 11.88 0.67 8.91
N ALA A 142 10.99 0.42 7.96
CA ALA A 142 11.36 0.12 6.58
C ALA A 142 11.75 1.38 5.78
N LEU A 143 11.01 2.47 5.93
CA LEU A 143 11.09 3.65 5.06
C LEU A 143 11.67 4.90 5.73
N GLY A 144 11.77 4.94 7.05
CA GLY A 144 12.17 6.12 7.81
C GLY A 144 13.63 6.55 7.60
N LYS A 145 14.48 5.65 7.13
CA LYS A 145 15.91 5.88 6.93
C LYS A 145 16.31 6.03 5.46
N LEU A 146 15.34 6.14 4.56
CA LEU A 146 15.64 6.37 3.15
C LEU A 146 16.11 7.80 2.96
N ALA A 147 17.38 7.96 2.50
CA ALA A 147 17.94 9.26 2.21
C ALA A 147 17.25 9.88 0.99
N ASP A 148 16.96 11.17 1.06
CA ASP A 148 16.45 11.99 -0.03
C ASP A 148 15.09 11.52 -0.61
N VAL A 149 14.30 10.80 0.19
CA VAL A 149 12.96 10.37 -0.18
C VAL A 149 11.92 10.98 0.77
N ASP A 150 11.00 11.74 0.22
CA ASP A 150 9.85 12.30 0.95
C ASP A 150 8.73 11.26 0.99
N VAL A 151 8.45 10.72 2.17
CA VAL A 151 7.45 9.67 2.38
C VAL A 151 6.24 10.27 3.11
N ILE A 152 5.07 10.15 2.49
CA ILE A 152 3.80 10.63 3.05
C ILE A 152 2.89 9.43 3.26
N VAL A 153 2.47 9.21 4.49
CA VAL A 153 1.57 8.10 4.85
C VAL A 153 0.21 8.65 5.23
N TYR A 154 -0.82 8.20 4.51
CA TYR A 154 -2.21 8.51 4.80
C TYR A 154 -2.71 7.54 5.86
N GLU A 155 -3.03 8.06 7.03
CA GLU A 155 -3.50 7.25 8.16
C GLU A 155 -4.93 6.75 7.94
N PRO A 156 -5.33 5.64 8.58
CA PRO A 156 -6.72 5.19 8.56
C PRO A 156 -7.65 6.26 9.14
N THR A 157 -8.80 6.48 8.48
CA THR A 157 -9.84 7.34 9.03
C THR A 157 -10.49 6.64 10.24
N ARG A 158 -11.19 7.42 11.11
CA ARG A 158 -11.88 6.85 12.29
C ARG A 158 -12.89 5.77 11.90
N SER A 159 -13.50 5.87 10.72
CA SER A 159 -14.44 4.89 10.17
C SER A 159 -13.80 3.58 9.71
N THR A 160 -12.50 3.57 9.50
CA THR A 160 -11.73 2.39 9.10
C THR A 160 -10.96 1.75 10.26
N ARG A 161 -11.04 2.35 11.46
CA ARG A 161 -10.57 1.67 12.68
C ARG A 161 -11.50 0.50 12.93
N THR A 162 -10.97 -0.70 12.81
CA THR A 162 -11.70 -1.96 12.97
C THR A 162 -12.50 -2.00 14.27
N TRP A 163 -13.81 -2.15 14.15
CA TRP A 163 -14.67 -2.47 15.27
C TRP A 163 -14.38 -3.91 15.77
N PRO A 164 -14.66 -4.20 17.03
CA PRO A 164 -14.47 -5.56 17.57
C PRO A 164 -15.16 -6.67 16.76
N ARG A 165 -16.25 -6.35 16.03
CA ARG A 165 -16.94 -7.28 15.14
C ARG A 165 -16.11 -7.68 13.90
N GLU A 166 -15.40 -6.75 13.29
CA GLU A 166 -14.54 -7.04 12.13
C GLU A 166 -13.33 -7.89 12.54
N ARG A 167 -12.78 -7.67 13.76
CA ARG A 167 -11.75 -8.54 14.31
C ARG A 167 -12.24 -9.96 14.55
N ALA A 168 -13.47 -10.13 15.00
CA ALA A 168 -14.07 -11.44 15.24
C ALA A 168 -14.34 -12.19 13.94
N GLU A 169 -14.71 -11.48 12.86
CA GLU A 169 -14.88 -12.06 11.53
C GLU A 169 -13.55 -12.38 10.87
N ALA A 170 -12.58 -11.48 10.95
CA ALA A 170 -11.22 -11.70 10.46
C ALA A 170 -10.58 -12.93 11.10
N ASN A 171 -10.81 -13.13 12.40
CA ASN A 171 -10.28 -14.28 13.15
C ASN A 171 -10.96 -15.60 12.79
N ARG A 172 -12.22 -15.58 12.37
CA ARG A 172 -12.95 -16.78 11.89
C ARG A 172 -12.40 -17.30 10.57
N TYR A 173 -11.95 -16.40 9.68
CA TYR A 173 -11.42 -16.77 8.38
C TYR A 173 -9.96 -17.20 8.40
N SER A 174 -9.18 -16.77 9.41
CA SER A 174 -7.77 -17.13 9.56
C SER A 174 -7.55 -18.63 9.85
N HIS A 175 -8.57 -19.33 10.37
CA HIS A 175 -8.52 -20.75 10.69
C HIS A 175 -8.90 -21.68 9.51
N ALA A 176 -9.46 -21.14 8.45
CA ALA A 176 -9.91 -21.92 7.29
C ALA A 176 -8.80 -22.22 6.27
N TYR A 177 -7.60 -21.71 6.47
CA TYR A 177 -6.46 -21.82 5.54
C TYR A 177 -5.18 -22.36 6.18
N ARG A 178 -5.34 -23.22 7.19
CA ARG A 178 -4.22 -24.03 7.69
C ARG A 178 -4.26 -25.41 7.11
#